data_0a2bbd97380d787fd7b4ae7a361e7265
#
_entry.id   0a2bbd97380d787fd7b4ae7a361e7265
#
_cell.length_a   1.000
_cell.length_b   1.000
_cell.length_c   1.000
_cell.angle_alpha   90.00
_cell.angle_beta   90.00
_cell.angle_gamma   90.00
#
_symmetry.space_group_name_H-M   'P 1'
#
loop_
_entity.id
_entity.type
_entity.pdbx_description
1 polymer ?
#
loop_
_entity_poly.entity_id
_entity_poly.type
_entity_poly.pdbx_seq_one_letter_code
_entity_poly.pdbx_strand_id
1 'polypeptide(L)' 'MKNKNLVKVSTYATYMSLSTMAVYKQIERGALTSEKIDDVTFVVVDDEVYKKIQEKKK' A
#
# COMPACT_ATOMS: atom_id res chain seq x y z
N MET A 1 -17.64 9.76 4.65
CA MET A 1 -16.35 9.78 5.31
C MET A 1 -15.42 8.72 4.79
N LYS A 2 -14.21 9.09 4.51
CA LYS A 2 -13.28 8.12 3.95
C LYS A 2 -12.58 7.33 5.05
N ASN A 3 -12.48 6.04 4.82
CA ASN A 3 -11.75 5.18 5.73
C ASN A 3 -10.36 4.96 5.20
N LYS A 4 -9.42 4.88 6.13
CA LYS A 4 -8.07 4.52 5.77
C LYS A 4 -7.94 3.02 5.77
N ASN A 5 -7.36 2.50 4.73
CA ASN A 5 -7.11 1.07 4.64
C ASN A 5 -5.61 0.86 4.53
N LEU A 6 -5.13 -0.16 5.20
CA LEU A 6 -3.70 -0.45 5.21
C LEU A 6 -3.45 -1.75 4.46
N VAL A 7 -2.45 -1.72 3.58
CA VAL A 7 -2.03 -2.92 2.88
C VAL A 7 -0.53 -3.05 3.04
N LYS A 8 -0.05 -4.28 3.09
CA LYS A 8 1.37 -4.51 3.21
C LYS A 8 2.09 -3.99 1.98
N VAL A 9 3.32 -3.55 2.18
CA VAL A 9 4.12 -3.04 1.06
C VAL A 9 4.21 -4.10 -0.04
N SER A 10 4.45 -5.36 0.32
CA SER A 10 4.57 -6.40 -0.69
C SER A 10 3.27 -6.57 -1.46
N THR A 11 2.13 -6.49 -0.79
CA THR A 11 0.84 -6.61 -1.47
C THR A 11 0.63 -5.46 -2.43
N TYR A 12 0.93 -4.24 -1.98
CA TYR A 12 0.77 -3.07 -2.84
C TYR A 12 1.71 -3.16 -4.03
N ALA A 13 2.94 -3.59 -3.81
CA ALA A 13 3.90 -3.71 -4.90
C ALA A 13 3.41 -4.70 -5.95
N THR A 14 2.90 -5.83 -5.51
CA THR A 14 2.37 -6.83 -6.42
C THR A 14 1.21 -6.26 -7.23
N TYR A 15 0.31 -5.53 -6.55
CA TYR A 15 -0.82 -4.93 -7.23
C TYR A 15 -0.39 -3.96 -8.31
N MET A 16 0.63 -3.16 -8.02
CA MET A 16 1.11 -2.14 -8.95
C MET A 16 2.15 -2.67 -9.92
N SER A 17 2.52 -3.93 -9.79
CA SER A 17 3.59 -4.52 -10.61
C SER A 17 4.91 -3.82 -10.40
N LEU A 18 5.19 -3.47 -9.16
CA LEU A 18 6.43 -2.81 -8.77
C LEU A 18 7.20 -3.69 -7.81
N SER A 19 8.49 -3.40 -7.67
CA SER A 19 9.26 -4.04 -6.62
C SER A 19 8.96 -3.35 -5.29
N THR A 20 9.23 -4.05 -4.20
CA THR A 20 9.02 -3.43 -2.88
C THR A 20 9.94 -2.22 -2.72
N MET A 21 11.14 -2.30 -3.26
CA MET A 21 12.06 -1.17 -3.18
C MET A 21 11.47 0.07 -3.86
N ALA A 22 10.82 -0.10 -5.00
CA ALA A 22 10.21 1.02 -5.67
C ALA A 22 9.10 1.64 -4.82
N VAL A 23 8.34 0.78 -4.12
CA VAL A 23 7.29 1.29 -3.24
C VAL A 23 7.90 2.09 -2.09
N TYR A 24 8.98 1.58 -1.50
CA TYR A 24 9.63 2.31 -0.41
C TYR A 24 10.17 3.66 -0.89
N LYS A 25 10.69 3.72 -2.10
CA LYS A 25 11.16 4.99 -2.63
C LYS A 25 10.03 5.99 -2.80
N GLN A 26 8.87 5.52 -3.22
CA GLN A 26 7.72 6.41 -3.34
C GLN A 26 7.28 6.92 -1.97
N ILE A 27 7.37 6.07 -0.96
CA ILE A 27 7.05 6.49 0.39
C ILE A 27 8.01 7.58 0.85
N GLU A 28 9.30 7.39 0.59
CA GLU A 28 10.30 8.37 0.99
C GLU A 28 10.10 9.71 0.32
N ARG A 29 9.69 9.68 -0.93
CA ARG A 29 9.48 10.90 -1.70
C ARG A 29 8.20 11.62 -1.32
N GLY A 30 7.36 10.97 -0.52
CA GLY A 30 6.08 11.55 -0.16
C GLY A 30 4.98 11.28 -1.15
N ALA A 31 5.24 10.43 -2.15
CA ALA A 31 4.20 10.08 -3.12
C ALA A 31 3.16 9.14 -2.52
N LEU A 32 3.55 8.38 -1.50
CA LEU A 32 2.65 7.47 -0.81
C LEU A 32 2.70 7.75 0.68
N THR A 33 1.57 7.52 1.34
CA THR A 33 1.50 7.59 2.79
C THR A 33 1.67 6.19 3.35
N SER A 34 2.40 6.08 4.45
CA SER A 34 2.62 4.78 5.05
C SER A 34 2.42 4.86 6.56
N GLU A 35 2.21 3.71 7.15
CA GLU A 35 2.15 3.57 8.61
C GLU A 35 2.90 2.31 8.99
N LYS A 36 3.54 2.38 10.14
CA LYS A 36 4.32 1.25 10.63
C LYS A 36 3.66 0.73 11.90
N ILE A 37 3.32 -0.53 11.89
CA ILE A 37 2.68 -1.18 13.02
C ILE A 37 3.44 -2.47 13.31
N ASP A 38 3.93 -2.62 14.54
CA ASP A 38 4.67 -3.82 14.94
C ASP A 38 5.81 -4.13 13.97
N ASP A 39 6.55 -3.08 13.61
CA ASP A 39 7.70 -3.21 12.71
C ASP A 39 7.32 -3.64 11.29
N VAL A 40 6.05 -3.59 10.95
CA VAL A 40 5.60 -3.88 9.60
C VAL A 40 5.12 -2.58 8.97
N THR A 41 5.61 -2.29 7.77
CA THR A 41 5.23 -1.08 7.06
C THR A 41 4.03 -1.37 6.17
N PHE A 42 3.02 -0.51 6.29
CA PHE A 42 1.81 -0.61 5.48
C PHE A 42 1.66 0.64 4.64
N VAL A 43 1.08 0.47 3.47
CA VAL A 43 0.73 1.61 2.62
C VAL A 43 -0.73 1.96 2.90
N VAL A 44 -0.97 3.26 3.06
CA VAL A 44 -2.33 3.75 3.31
C VAL A 44 -3.00 4.00 1.97
N VAL A 45 -4.14 3.37 1.76
CA VAL A 45 -4.90 3.52 0.52
C VAL A 45 -6.35 3.84 0.87
N ASP A 46 -7.07 4.38 -0.11
CA ASP A 46 -8.48 4.66 0.12
C ASP A 46 -9.30 3.39 -0.17
N ASP A 47 -10.61 3.52 0.05
CA ASP A 47 -11.50 2.36 -0.08
C ASP A 47 -11.50 1.80 -1.47
N GLU A 48 -11.47 2.67 -2.46
CA GLU A 48 -11.53 2.23 -3.85
C GLU A 48 -10.31 1.40 -4.22
N VAL A 49 -9.14 1.89 -3.85
CA VAL A 49 -7.91 1.17 -4.16
C VAL A 49 -7.85 -0.13 -3.38
N TYR A 50 -8.26 -0.07 -2.11
CA TYR A 50 -8.25 -1.27 -1.28
C TYR A 50 -9.14 -2.35 -1.88
N LYS A 51 -10.31 -1.97 -2.35
CA LYS A 51 -11.22 -2.92 -2.94
C LYS A 51 -10.62 -3.56 -4.20
N LYS A 52 -9.97 -2.75 -5.02
CA LYS A 52 -9.34 -3.29 -6.22
C LYS A 52 -8.21 -4.26 -5.87
N ILE A 53 -7.46 -3.97 -4.84
CA ILE A 53 -6.40 -4.86 -4.42
C ILE A 53 -6.98 -6.19 -3.96
N GLN A 54 -8.05 -6.15 -3.19
CA GLN A 54 -8.69 -7.37 -2.70
C GLN A 54 -9.23 -8.21 -3.85
N GLU A 55 -9.81 -7.56 -4.84
CA GLU A 55 -10.35 -8.28 -5.99
C GLU A 55 -9.25 -8.95 -6.78
N LYS A 56 -8.13 -8.28 -6.92
CA LYS A 56 -7.04 -8.80 -7.72
C LYS A 56 -6.28 -9.90 -7.00
N LYS A 57 -6.45 -9.97 -5.73
CA LYS A 57 -5.65 -10.84 -4.91
C LYS A 57 -5.97 -12.32 -5.07
N LYS A 58 -7.03 -12.66 -5.63
CA LYS A 58 -7.50 -14.03 -5.69
C LYS A 58 -6.46 -15.07 -6.08
#